data_8dde5f3960bc96fa8990c4cfff5ca434
#
_entry.id   8dde5f3960bc96fa8990c4cfff5ca434
#
_cell.length_a   1.000
_cell.length_b   1.000
_cell.length_c   1.000
_cell.angle_alpha   90.00
_cell.angle_beta   90.00
_cell.angle_gamma   90.00
#
_symmetry.space_group_name_H-M   'P 1'
#
loop_
_entity.id
_entity.type
_entity.pdbx_description
1 polymer ?
#
loop_
_entity_poly.entity_id
_entity_poly.type
_entity_poly.pdbx_seq_one_letter_code
_entity_poly.pdbx_strand_id
1 'polypeptide(L)'
;MPLTKDEIRSLLSDIENERVERTLSTDNTKKMSEAICAFANDIRNTKKPGYFMIGADDNGKLDGQTFSDEQMRSYAGLRNTGAILPPPAMMVYKETFQEGEVAIIEVQPSEDTPVRYKGVIWIRIGARKAEANTEEERILTEKGQIHSSSFDGRPCREATIENIDLDLFKSEYLPKAVSPATLAKDKRTSIQQMASLRLFDTRFNCPTYAGILLLGYDPQYFIPGAYIQYVKFAGTTRATKVLKENRFKGNLISMLKELEYFIKYSIENKRPEFVSVLREEPRINYPWEAIRELAMNAVMHRAYNGNNSPIKFYEYSDRIEIDNPGNLYGKVNLENFPDETDYRNPNIAEIMLNLGYVNRFGSGVNTVSTLLEENGNTPAEFLLGDYTTFKVVVKNADVIKNGADGTNVVTNGDEAGTNNVIDNCTNQAERNNSGTTAEQSGTIDGTMRNDGWNDAERYDDIETIVLDKMKADKRISIKQLSKIFGKSKTSMFRIVDNLKADGKVRRYGSEKSGTWEVIE
;
A
#
# COMPACT_ATOMS: atom_id res chain seq x y z
N MET A 1 11.93 31.95 -16.41
CA MET A 1 12.73 33.21 -16.47
C MET A 1 13.95 32.99 -15.58
N PRO A 2 15.13 33.57 -15.90
CA PRO A 2 16.27 33.51 -14.99
C PRO A 2 15.89 34.05 -13.58
N LEU A 3 16.53 33.52 -12.55
CA LEU A 3 16.34 33.95 -11.18
C LEU A 3 16.75 35.44 -11.01
N THR A 4 16.06 36.12 -10.15
CA THR A 4 16.45 37.47 -9.70
C THR A 4 17.68 37.42 -8.77
N LYS A 5 18.39 38.53 -8.58
CA LYS A 5 19.55 38.57 -7.70
C LYS A 5 19.22 38.20 -6.26
N ASP A 6 18.05 38.58 -5.79
CA ASP A 6 17.58 38.27 -4.41
C ASP A 6 17.27 36.76 -4.25
N GLU A 7 16.67 36.16 -5.26
CA GLU A 7 16.43 34.68 -5.28
C GLU A 7 17.76 33.92 -5.31
N ILE A 8 18.73 34.38 -6.11
CA ILE A 8 20.06 33.75 -6.16
C ILE A 8 20.74 33.86 -4.80
N ARG A 9 20.70 35.03 -4.14
CA ARG A 9 21.25 35.21 -2.79
C ARG A 9 20.56 34.31 -1.76
N SER A 10 19.25 34.21 -1.82
CA SER A 10 18.48 33.27 -0.97
C SER A 10 18.93 31.83 -1.17
N LEU A 11 19.04 31.36 -2.43
CA LEU A 11 19.50 30.03 -2.74
C LEU A 11 20.97 29.77 -2.38
N LEU A 12 21.83 30.77 -2.46
CA LEU A 12 23.24 30.69 -2.02
C LEU A 12 23.35 30.53 -0.50
N SER A 13 22.47 31.14 0.28
CA SER A 13 22.50 31.09 1.74
C SER A 13 21.84 29.84 2.33
N ASP A 14 20.99 29.16 1.57
CA ASP A 14 20.28 27.96 2.01
C ASP A 14 21.16 26.71 1.81
N ILE A 15 21.91 26.32 2.83
CA ILE A 15 22.93 25.26 2.78
C ILE A 15 22.30 23.87 2.66
N GLU A 16 21.12 23.66 3.23
CA GLU A 16 20.42 22.37 3.25
C GLU A 16 19.52 22.15 2.02
N ASN A 17 19.51 23.09 1.06
CA ASN A 17 18.64 23.05 -0.09
C ASN A 17 18.98 21.86 -1.01
N GLU A 18 18.05 20.93 -1.13
CA GLU A 18 18.20 19.76 -2.00
C GLU A 18 18.24 20.09 -3.50
N ARG A 19 17.83 21.30 -3.88
CA ARG A 19 17.77 21.74 -5.27
C ARG A 19 18.95 22.61 -5.67
N VAL A 20 19.90 22.82 -4.78
CA VAL A 20 21.09 23.64 -5.01
C VAL A 20 22.35 22.82 -4.79
N GLU A 21 23.29 22.90 -5.71
CA GLU A 21 24.66 22.42 -5.52
C GLU A 21 25.64 23.52 -5.87
N ARG A 22 26.69 23.70 -5.07
CA ARG A 22 27.66 24.78 -5.19
C ARG A 22 29.05 24.24 -5.48
N THR A 23 29.89 25.04 -6.12
CA THR A 23 31.29 24.70 -6.32
C THR A 23 32.11 25.94 -6.68
N LEU A 24 33.33 25.99 -6.16
CA LEU A 24 34.34 26.93 -6.62
C LEU A 24 35.06 26.47 -7.89
N SER A 25 35.01 25.16 -8.20
CA SER A 25 35.72 24.59 -9.34
C SER A 25 34.99 24.88 -10.65
N THR A 26 35.69 25.54 -11.57
CA THR A 26 35.22 25.87 -12.91
C THR A 26 35.35 24.71 -13.91
N ASP A 27 36.18 23.69 -13.61
CA ASP A 27 36.59 22.68 -14.58
C ASP A 27 36.07 21.26 -14.21
N ASN A 28 35.36 21.11 -13.09
CA ASN A 28 34.87 19.80 -12.67
C ASN A 28 33.59 19.39 -13.42
N THR A 29 33.74 19.14 -14.72
CA THR A 29 32.64 18.72 -15.61
C THR A 29 31.97 17.42 -15.16
N LYS A 30 32.70 16.53 -14.47
CA LYS A 30 32.13 15.31 -13.89
C LYS A 30 31.11 15.66 -12.79
N LYS A 31 31.50 16.49 -11.81
CA LYS A 31 30.61 16.93 -10.72
C LYS A 31 29.37 17.64 -11.27
N MET A 32 29.56 18.51 -12.28
CA MET A 32 28.47 19.22 -12.96
C MET A 32 27.51 18.25 -13.65
N SER A 33 28.01 17.29 -14.43
CA SER A 33 27.19 16.34 -15.18
C SER A 33 26.40 15.39 -14.26
N GLU A 34 26.99 14.95 -13.17
CA GLU A 34 26.31 14.15 -12.14
C GLU A 34 25.18 14.93 -11.49
N ALA A 35 25.40 16.23 -11.16
CA ALA A 35 24.38 17.08 -10.58
C ALA A 35 23.25 17.39 -11.57
N ILE A 36 23.59 17.70 -12.84
CA ILE A 36 22.61 17.88 -13.92
C ILE A 36 21.71 16.65 -14.05
N CYS A 37 22.32 15.46 -14.08
CA CYS A 37 21.59 14.21 -14.13
C CYS A 37 20.67 14.04 -12.92
N ALA A 38 21.15 14.30 -11.71
CA ALA A 38 20.40 14.16 -10.48
C ALA A 38 19.21 15.14 -10.37
N PHE A 39 19.39 16.39 -10.80
CA PHE A 39 18.30 17.38 -10.85
C PHE A 39 17.26 17.03 -11.91
N ALA A 40 17.68 16.55 -13.09
CA ALA A 40 16.78 16.14 -14.16
C ALA A 40 15.90 14.94 -13.74
N ASN A 41 16.44 14.02 -12.95
CA ASN A 41 15.68 12.87 -12.47
C ASN A 41 14.57 13.24 -11.49
N ASP A 42 14.76 14.29 -10.64
CA ASP A 42 13.75 14.79 -9.70
C ASP A 42 12.96 13.64 -9.05
N ILE A 43 13.66 12.75 -8.36
CA ILE A 43 13.07 11.51 -7.80
C ILE A 43 11.91 11.78 -6.84
N ARG A 44 11.92 12.94 -6.18
CA ARG A 44 10.82 13.41 -5.31
C ARG A 44 9.61 13.92 -6.07
N ASN A 45 9.69 14.02 -7.39
CA ASN A 45 8.63 14.56 -8.24
C ASN A 45 8.18 15.98 -7.84
N THR A 46 9.12 16.82 -7.42
CA THR A 46 8.84 18.20 -6.98
C THR A 46 8.41 19.11 -8.12
N LYS A 47 8.73 18.73 -9.38
CA LYS A 47 8.51 19.53 -10.61
C LYS A 47 9.21 20.90 -10.60
N LYS A 48 10.13 21.13 -9.69
CA LYS A 48 10.90 22.39 -9.58
C LYS A 48 12.27 22.25 -10.22
N PRO A 49 12.84 23.32 -10.82
CA PRO A 49 14.19 23.29 -11.37
C PRO A 49 15.25 23.09 -10.27
N GLY A 50 16.35 22.44 -10.61
CA GLY A 50 17.56 22.37 -9.79
C GLY A 50 18.62 23.35 -10.28
N TYR A 51 19.47 23.82 -9.39
CA TYR A 51 20.45 24.88 -9.66
C TYR A 51 21.86 24.41 -9.28
N PHE A 52 22.76 24.36 -10.28
CA PHE A 52 24.18 24.17 -10.03
C PHE A 52 24.89 25.51 -10.13
N MET A 53 25.44 25.98 -9.01
CA MET A 53 26.04 27.32 -8.88
C MET A 53 27.56 27.22 -8.81
N ILE A 54 28.25 27.87 -9.75
CA ILE A 54 29.71 27.89 -9.89
C ILE A 54 30.22 29.27 -9.47
N GLY A 55 31.28 29.32 -8.67
CA GLY A 55 31.85 30.55 -8.10
C GLY A 55 31.43 30.81 -6.66
N ALA A 56 30.74 29.83 -6.02
CA ALA A 56 30.39 29.87 -4.61
C ALA A 56 30.94 28.67 -3.86
N ASP A 57 31.38 28.84 -2.63
CA ASP A 57 31.78 27.76 -1.73
C ASP A 57 30.56 27.03 -1.14
N ASP A 58 30.80 25.99 -0.37
CA ASP A 58 29.74 25.19 0.27
C ASP A 58 28.88 26.00 1.26
N ASN A 59 29.37 27.14 1.73
CA ASN A 59 28.63 28.08 2.59
C ASN A 59 27.92 29.19 1.80
N GLY A 60 27.95 29.14 0.46
CA GLY A 60 27.33 30.13 -0.40
C GLY A 60 28.09 31.43 -0.58
N LYS A 61 29.34 31.50 -0.10
CA LYS A 61 30.19 32.70 -0.23
C LYS A 61 30.86 32.70 -1.61
N LEU A 62 30.77 33.86 -2.30
CA LEU A 62 31.44 34.09 -3.57
C LEU A 62 32.95 34.35 -3.35
N ASP A 63 33.78 33.88 -4.27
CA ASP A 63 35.25 33.97 -4.18
C ASP A 63 35.88 35.00 -5.14
N GLY A 64 35.07 35.86 -5.75
CA GLY A 64 35.55 36.91 -6.66
C GLY A 64 35.80 36.42 -8.09
N GLN A 65 35.36 35.23 -8.45
CA GLN A 65 35.51 34.68 -9.83
C GLN A 65 34.73 35.53 -10.85
N THR A 66 35.19 35.44 -12.12
CA THR A 66 34.51 35.98 -13.28
C THR A 66 34.45 34.89 -14.35
N PHE A 67 33.40 34.86 -15.15
CA PHE A 67 33.17 33.84 -16.16
C PHE A 67 33.21 34.40 -17.58
N SER A 68 34.05 33.81 -18.40
CA SER A 68 34.13 34.13 -19.84
C SER A 68 32.96 33.53 -20.63
N ASP A 69 32.64 34.10 -21.77
CA ASP A 69 31.62 33.55 -22.69
C ASP A 69 31.97 32.12 -23.19
N GLU A 70 33.29 31.80 -23.27
CA GLU A 70 33.75 30.46 -23.63
C GLU A 70 33.39 29.43 -22.52
N GLN A 71 33.59 29.77 -21.26
CA GLN A 71 33.19 28.94 -20.14
C GLN A 71 31.68 28.76 -20.11
N MET A 72 30.90 29.81 -20.32
CA MET A 72 29.44 29.72 -20.35
C MET A 72 28.95 28.80 -21.50
N ARG A 73 29.59 28.87 -22.69
CA ARG A 73 29.31 27.97 -23.80
C ARG A 73 29.71 26.52 -23.47
N SER A 74 30.84 26.33 -22.79
CA SER A 74 31.28 25.00 -22.35
C SER A 74 30.26 24.36 -21.38
N TYR A 75 29.74 25.10 -20.39
CA TYR A 75 28.72 24.61 -19.48
C TYR A 75 27.42 24.27 -20.22
N ALA A 76 26.97 25.13 -21.14
CA ALA A 76 25.81 24.82 -21.97
C ALA A 76 26.03 23.59 -22.87
N GLY A 77 27.27 23.36 -23.30
CA GLY A 77 27.69 22.22 -24.12
C GLY A 77 27.59 20.86 -23.39
N LEU A 78 27.59 20.83 -22.07
CA LEU A 78 27.51 19.57 -21.28
C LEU A 78 26.29 18.72 -21.67
N ARG A 79 25.17 19.37 -22.01
CA ARG A 79 23.96 18.71 -22.50
C ARG A 79 24.19 17.91 -23.80
N ASN A 80 25.05 18.41 -24.69
CA ASN A 80 25.19 17.89 -26.06
C ASN A 80 26.37 16.93 -26.23
N THR A 81 27.06 16.58 -25.14
CA THR A 81 28.25 15.68 -25.19
C THR A 81 27.89 14.22 -25.48
N GLY A 82 26.61 13.83 -25.43
CA GLY A 82 26.17 12.44 -25.49
C GLY A 82 26.44 11.65 -24.19
N ALA A 83 27.03 12.29 -23.17
CA ALA A 83 27.33 11.65 -21.90
C ALA A 83 26.12 11.63 -20.95
N ILE A 84 25.17 12.56 -21.13
CA ILE A 84 23.90 12.62 -20.37
C ILE A 84 22.77 12.26 -21.33
N LEU A 85 22.07 11.17 -21.06
CA LEU A 85 20.99 10.65 -21.90
C LEU A 85 19.77 10.21 -21.06
N PRO A 86 18.55 10.58 -21.48
CA PRO A 86 18.23 11.56 -22.51
C PRO A 86 18.71 12.97 -22.11
N PRO A 87 18.96 13.88 -23.08
CA PRO A 87 19.49 15.21 -22.77
C PRO A 87 18.44 16.05 -22.04
N PRO A 88 18.73 16.55 -20.83
CA PRO A 88 17.76 17.31 -20.04
C PRO A 88 17.55 18.73 -20.57
N ALA A 89 16.40 19.32 -20.28
CA ALA A 89 16.17 20.75 -20.52
C ALA A 89 16.94 21.55 -19.49
N MET A 90 17.80 22.48 -19.93
CA MET A 90 18.59 23.32 -19.04
C MET A 90 18.87 24.69 -19.64
N MET A 91 19.07 25.68 -18.77
CA MET A 91 19.56 27.01 -19.12
C MET A 91 20.88 27.29 -18.38
N VAL A 92 21.74 28.08 -19.02
CA VAL A 92 23.01 28.52 -18.43
C VAL A 92 23.10 30.03 -18.55
N TYR A 93 23.28 30.69 -17.41
CA TYR A 93 23.42 32.14 -17.33
C TYR A 93 24.34 32.51 -16.17
N LYS A 94 24.76 33.78 -16.10
CA LYS A 94 25.55 34.30 -14.97
C LYS A 94 24.97 35.57 -14.41
N GLU A 95 25.22 35.79 -13.15
CA GLU A 95 24.88 37.04 -12.46
C GLU A 95 26.10 37.65 -11.77
N THR A 96 26.17 38.98 -11.80
CA THR A 96 27.28 39.76 -11.22
C THR A 96 26.84 40.38 -9.91
N PHE A 97 27.61 40.14 -8.86
CA PHE A 97 27.50 40.71 -7.52
C PHE A 97 28.73 41.57 -7.22
N GLN A 98 28.72 42.29 -6.12
CA GLN A 98 29.88 43.05 -5.67
C GLN A 98 31.06 42.17 -5.29
N GLU A 99 30.76 40.95 -4.83
CA GLU A 99 31.72 39.96 -4.37
C GLU A 99 32.26 39.04 -5.49
N GLY A 100 31.76 39.17 -6.70
CA GLY A 100 32.15 38.35 -7.87
C GLY A 100 30.97 37.95 -8.74
N GLU A 101 31.22 37.10 -9.72
CA GLU A 101 30.17 36.48 -10.57
C GLU A 101 29.83 35.10 -10.08
N VAL A 102 28.59 34.69 -10.30
CA VAL A 102 28.15 33.31 -10.17
C VAL A 102 27.60 32.83 -11.50
N ALA A 103 28.11 31.68 -11.99
CA ALA A 103 27.53 31.02 -13.15
C ALA A 103 26.52 29.95 -12.68
N ILE A 104 25.36 29.92 -13.30
CA ILE A 104 24.21 29.11 -12.89
C ILE A 104 23.82 28.17 -14.03
N ILE A 105 23.75 26.87 -13.74
CA ILE A 105 23.15 25.88 -14.60
C ILE A 105 21.80 25.53 -13.98
N GLU A 106 20.73 26.03 -14.55
CA GLU A 106 19.36 25.72 -14.18
C GLU A 106 18.89 24.49 -14.97
N VAL A 107 18.48 23.44 -14.28
CA VAL A 107 18.08 22.15 -14.86
C VAL A 107 16.62 21.90 -14.56
N GLN A 108 15.82 21.73 -15.60
CA GLN A 108 14.41 21.35 -15.46
C GLN A 108 14.27 19.86 -15.19
N PRO A 109 13.31 19.43 -14.37
CA PRO A 109 12.94 18.03 -14.26
C PRO A 109 12.61 17.43 -15.63
N SER A 110 13.13 16.23 -15.91
CA SER A 110 12.85 15.52 -17.15
C SER A 110 11.57 14.69 -17.03
N GLU A 111 10.76 14.70 -18.07
CA GLU A 111 9.65 13.76 -18.23
C GLU A 111 10.13 12.40 -18.73
N ASP A 112 11.23 12.38 -19.47
CA ASP A 112 11.85 11.16 -20.00
C ASP A 112 12.90 10.61 -19.02
N THR A 113 12.47 10.14 -17.86
CA THR A 113 13.32 9.48 -16.87
C THR A 113 13.43 7.97 -17.11
N PRO A 114 14.51 7.31 -16.67
CA PRO A 114 15.68 7.84 -15.97
C PRO A 114 16.71 8.50 -16.89
N VAL A 115 17.14 9.69 -16.53
CA VAL A 115 18.31 10.35 -17.11
C VAL A 115 19.57 9.71 -16.56
N ARG A 116 20.54 9.40 -17.44
CA ARG A 116 21.79 8.71 -17.07
C ARG A 116 23.00 9.53 -17.49
N TYR A 117 23.98 9.64 -16.62
CA TYR A 117 25.31 10.16 -16.98
C TYR A 117 26.28 9.00 -17.12
N LYS A 118 26.79 8.79 -18.35
CA LYS A 118 27.67 7.64 -18.68
C LYS A 118 27.09 6.28 -18.22
N GLY A 119 25.78 6.10 -18.37
CA GLY A 119 25.06 4.87 -18.00
C GLY A 119 24.64 4.79 -16.54
N VAL A 120 25.13 5.67 -15.66
CA VAL A 120 24.79 5.71 -14.22
C VAL A 120 23.65 6.70 -13.99
N ILE A 121 22.68 6.29 -13.18
CA ILE A 121 21.56 7.14 -12.75
C ILE A 121 21.95 7.85 -11.47
N TRP A 122 21.95 9.18 -11.51
CA TRP A 122 22.21 10.01 -10.35
C TRP A 122 20.91 10.62 -9.84
N ILE A 123 20.77 10.68 -8.51
CA ILE A 123 19.61 11.26 -7.80
C ILE A 123 20.07 12.18 -6.69
N ARG A 124 19.12 12.95 -6.13
CA ARG A 124 19.34 13.74 -4.90
C ARG A 124 18.74 13.03 -3.70
N ILE A 125 19.55 12.91 -2.64
CA ILE A 125 19.12 12.46 -1.31
C ILE A 125 19.41 13.62 -0.34
N GLY A 126 18.39 14.46 -0.08
CA GLY A 126 18.58 15.74 0.58
C GLY A 126 19.56 16.62 -0.19
N ALA A 127 20.48 17.27 0.51
CA ALA A 127 21.49 18.14 -0.08
C ALA A 127 22.61 17.39 -0.84
N ARG A 128 22.62 16.05 -0.88
CA ARG A 128 23.67 15.25 -1.51
C ARG A 128 23.17 14.51 -2.73
N LYS A 129 24.07 14.27 -3.71
CA LYS A 129 23.83 13.37 -4.81
C LYS A 129 24.30 11.95 -4.48
N ALA A 130 23.60 10.95 -5.03
CA ALA A 130 23.93 9.53 -4.90
C ALA A 130 23.62 8.81 -6.21
N GLU A 131 24.20 7.62 -6.39
CA GLU A 131 23.78 6.70 -7.43
C GLU A 131 22.47 6.03 -7.03
N ALA A 132 21.54 5.94 -7.98
CA ALA A 132 20.25 5.31 -7.73
C ALA A 132 20.40 3.81 -7.52
N ASN A 133 19.73 3.28 -6.50
CA ASN A 133 19.57 1.85 -6.32
C ASN A 133 18.50 1.27 -7.25
N THR A 134 18.34 -0.05 -7.27
CA THR A 134 17.41 -0.75 -8.17
C THR A 134 15.95 -0.29 -8.00
N GLU A 135 15.52 0.00 -6.77
CA GLU A 135 14.16 0.47 -6.51
C GLU A 135 13.95 1.91 -7.00
N GLU A 136 14.93 2.79 -6.79
CA GLU A 136 14.91 4.17 -7.29
C GLU A 136 14.97 4.23 -8.81
N GLU A 137 15.76 3.34 -9.45
CA GLU A 137 15.74 3.18 -10.90
C GLU A 137 14.37 2.76 -11.43
N ARG A 138 13.69 1.85 -10.72
CA ARG A 138 12.34 1.39 -11.06
C ARG A 138 11.34 2.56 -10.98
N ILE A 139 11.39 3.36 -9.91
CA ILE A 139 10.54 4.54 -9.72
C ILE A 139 10.73 5.55 -10.86
N LEU A 140 11.99 5.84 -11.22
CA LEU A 140 12.28 6.75 -12.31
C LEU A 140 11.83 6.20 -13.67
N THR A 141 11.96 4.90 -13.88
CA THR A 141 11.47 4.23 -15.10
C THR A 141 9.95 4.32 -15.19
N GLU A 142 9.25 4.13 -14.08
CA GLU A 142 7.79 4.28 -14.01
C GLU A 142 7.38 5.73 -14.32
N LYS A 143 8.08 6.71 -13.73
CA LYS A 143 7.86 8.14 -13.97
C LYS A 143 8.00 8.51 -15.44
N GLY A 144 9.03 8.02 -16.13
CA GLY A 144 9.26 8.27 -17.57
C GLY A 144 8.26 7.55 -18.49
N GLN A 145 7.55 6.54 -17.99
CA GLN A 145 6.57 5.78 -18.76
C GLN A 145 5.13 6.31 -18.64
N ILE A 146 4.90 7.41 -17.95
CA ILE A 146 3.57 8.01 -17.79
C ILE A 146 2.87 8.27 -19.13
N HIS A 147 3.62 8.57 -20.18
CA HIS A 147 3.10 8.75 -21.54
C HIS A 147 2.99 7.45 -22.35
N SER A 148 3.51 6.33 -21.86
CA SER A 148 3.30 4.99 -22.42
C SER A 148 2.14 4.28 -21.70
N SER A 149 1.67 3.13 -22.17
CA SER A 149 0.57 2.41 -21.50
C SER A 149 0.92 2.14 -20.03
N SER A 150 -0.01 2.47 -19.11
CA SER A 150 0.08 2.14 -17.68
C SER A 150 0.36 0.65 -17.46
N PHE A 151 0.97 0.29 -16.32
CA PHE A 151 1.29 -1.13 -16.04
C PHE A 151 0.06 -2.04 -16.18
N ASP A 152 -1.06 -1.64 -15.62
CA ASP A 152 -2.31 -2.41 -15.62
C ASP A 152 -2.88 -2.62 -17.03
N GLY A 153 -2.59 -1.73 -17.99
CA GLY A 153 -2.98 -1.85 -19.39
C GLY A 153 -2.04 -2.71 -20.24
N ARG A 154 -0.88 -3.13 -19.72
CA ARG A 154 0.07 -3.95 -20.49
C ARG A 154 -0.38 -5.39 -20.63
N PRO A 155 -0.05 -6.07 -21.73
CA PRO A 155 -0.31 -7.49 -21.91
C PRO A 155 0.52 -8.35 -20.94
N CYS A 156 -0.12 -9.26 -20.22
CA CYS A 156 0.53 -10.28 -19.40
C CYS A 156 0.86 -11.48 -20.31
N ARG A 157 2.04 -11.47 -20.93
CA ARG A 157 2.42 -12.47 -21.97
C ARG A 157 2.60 -13.89 -21.44
N GLU A 158 2.72 -14.04 -20.13
CA GLU A 158 2.84 -15.35 -19.46
C GLU A 158 1.47 -15.99 -19.22
N ALA A 159 0.38 -15.21 -19.41
CA ALA A 159 -0.99 -15.65 -19.19
C ALA A 159 -1.71 -15.94 -20.51
N THR A 160 -2.70 -16.82 -20.43
CA THR A 160 -3.62 -17.16 -21.52
C THR A 160 -5.06 -16.91 -21.10
N ILE A 161 -6.02 -17.10 -22.01
CA ILE A 161 -7.44 -16.98 -21.69
C ILE A 161 -7.89 -18.04 -20.64
N GLU A 162 -7.19 -19.15 -20.52
CA GLU A 162 -7.48 -20.22 -19.55
C GLU A 162 -7.20 -19.80 -18.11
N ASN A 163 -6.39 -18.72 -17.91
CA ASN A 163 -6.14 -18.17 -16.59
C ASN A 163 -7.25 -17.20 -16.12
N ILE A 164 -8.27 -16.95 -16.95
CA ILE A 164 -9.35 -16.00 -16.72
C ILE A 164 -10.67 -16.71 -16.41
N ASP A 165 -11.35 -16.28 -15.38
CA ASP A 165 -12.72 -16.68 -15.05
C ASP A 165 -13.72 -15.92 -15.95
N LEU A 166 -14.10 -16.58 -17.05
CA LEU A 166 -15.06 -16.02 -18.02
C LEU A 166 -16.49 -16.01 -17.48
N ASP A 167 -16.82 -16.86 -16.54
CA ASP A 167 -18.16 -16.86 -15.94
C ASP A 167 -18.29 -15.69 -14.97
N LEU A 168 -17.28 -15.40 -14.19
CA LEU A 168 -17.20 -14.21 -13.35
C LEU A 168 -17.26 -12.92 -14.20
N PHE A 169 -16.57 -12.91 -15.35
CA PHE A 169 -16.64 -11.79 -16.30
C PHE A 169 -18.08 -11.52 -16.75
N LYS A 170 -18.79 -12.56 -17.21
CA LYS A 170 -20.14 -12.44 -17.76
C LYS A 170 -21.20 -12.14 -16.71
N SER A 171 -21.08 -12.74 -15.53
CA SER A 171 -22.10 -12.64 -14.49
C SER A 171 -21.95 -11.39 -13.61
N GLU A 172 -20.71 -10.97 -13.29
CA GLU A 172 -20.45 -9.93 -12.31
C GLU A 172 -19.97 -8.61 -12.90
N TYR A 173 -19.02 -8.64 -13.84
CA TYR A 173 -18.38 -7.43 -14.33
C TYR A 173 -19.05 -6.84 -15.57
N LEU A 174 -19.27 -7.65 -16.59
CA LEU A 174 -19.81 -7.19 -17.87
C LEU A 174 -21.16 -6.45 -17.74
N PRO A 175 -22.13 -6.93 -16.93
CA PRO A 175 -23.40 -6.22 -16.74
C PRO A 175 -23.27 -4.88 -16.03
N LYS A 176 -22.19 -4.66 -15.27
CA LYS A 176 -21.89 -3.40 -14.58
C LYS A 176 -21.12 -2.43 -15.47
N ALA A 177 -20.25 -2.96 -16.34
CA ALA A 177 -19.41 -2.17 -17.24
C ALA A 177 -20.14 -1.72 -18.51
N VAL A 178 -21.18 -2.45 -18.95
CA VAL A 178 -21.88 -2.20 -20.21
C VAL A 178 -23.40 -2.17 -19.98
N SER A 179 -24.09 -1.19 -20.56
CA SER A 179 -25.52 -1.06 -20.38
C SER A 179 -26.31 -2.26 -20.95
N PRO A 180 -27.45 -2.64 -20.33
CA PRO A 180 -28.26 -3.76 -20.79
C PRO A 180 -28.71 -3.64 -22.25
N ALA A 181 -29.03 -2.40 -22.71
CA ALA A 181 -29.41 -2.14 -24.08
C ALA A 181 -28.30 -2.39 -25.10
N THR A 182 -27.05 -2.15 -24.70
CA THR A 182 -25.87 -2.44 -25.51
C THR A 182 -25.58 -3.94 -25.52
N LEU A 183 -25.66 -4.60 -24.37
CA LEU A 183 -25.41 -6.04 -24.25
C LEU A 183 -26.41 -6.87 -25.06
N ALA A 184 -27.68 -6.48 -25.08
CA ALA A 184 -28.73 -7.18 -25.87
C ALA A 184 -28.46 -7.20 -27.39
N LYS A 185 -27.66 -6.25 -27.88
CA LYS A 185 -27.27 -6.11 -29.30
C LYS A 185 -25.86 -6.58 -29.59
N ASP A 186 -25.08 -6.87 -28.55
CA ASP A 186 -23.66 -7.21 -28.68
C ASP A 186 -23.49 -8.67 -29.15
N LYS A 187 -22.96 -8.84 -30.35
CA LYS A 187 -22.63 -10.14 -30.95
C LYS A 187 -21.14 -10.51 -30.80
N ARG A 188 -20.36 -9.70 -30.09
CA ARG A 188 -18.92 -9.92 -29.90
C ARG A 188 -18.68 -11.14 -29.02
N THR A 189 -17.56 -11.81 -29.26
CA THR A 189 -17.07 -12.88 -28.38
C THR A 189 -16.63 -12.28 -27.03
N SER A 190 -16.57 -13.10 -25.99
CA SER A 190 -16.07 -12.65 -24.66
C SER A 190 -14.68 -12.03 -24.74
N ILE A 191 -13.78 -12.55 -25.59
CA ILE A 191 -12.46 -11.98 -25.83
C ILE A 191 -12.55 -10.57 -26.44
N GLN A 192 -13.43 -10.36 -27.41
CA GLN A 192 -13.64 -9.04 -28.03
C GLN A 192 -14.29 -8.06 -27.05
N GLN A 193 -15.20 -8.51 -26.18
CA GLN A 193 -15.78 -7.72 -25.12
C GLN A 193 -14.72 -7.32 -24.09
N MET A 194 -13.90 -8.27 -23.62
CA MET A 194 -12.77 -8.00 -22.72
C MET A 194 -11.77 -7.04 -23.34
N ALA A 195 -11.44 -7.18 -24.62
CA ALA A 195 -10.53 -6.28 -25.32
C ALA A 195 -11.07 -4.84 -25.37
N SER A 196 -12.37 -4.66 -25.62
CA SER A 196 -13.00 -3.32 -25.60
C SER A 196 -13.00 -2.67 -24.23
N LEU A 197 -12.94 -3.46 -23.14
CA LEU A 197 -12.82 -3.04 -21.75
C LEU A 197 -11.36 -3.02 -21.26
N ARG A 198 -10.37 -3.16 -22.17
CA ARG A 198 -8.92 -3.17 -21.87
C ARG A 198 -8.47 -4.28 -20.92
N LEU A 199 -9.22 -5.37 -20.85
CA LEU A 199 -8.90 -6.55 -20.05
C LEU A 199 -8.14 -7.63 -20.82
N PHE A 200 -8.07 -7.52 -22.16
CA PHE A 200 -7.40 -8.46 -23.05
C PHE A 200 -6.71 -7.74 -24.21
N ASP A 201 -5.49 -8.13 -24.54
CA ASP A 201 -4.74 -7.61 -25.70
C ASP A 201 -4.82 -8.61 -26.84
N THR A 202 -5.57 -8.26 -27.91
CA THR A 202 -5.77 -9.11 -29.07
C THR A 202 -4.53 -9.24 -29.96
N ARG A 203 -3.58 -8.30 -29.88
CA ARG A 203 -2.33 -8.32 -30.66
C ARG A 203 -1.41 -9.43 -30.16
N PHE A 204 -1.38 -9.63 -28.84
CA PHE A 204 -0.58 -10.65 -28.18
C PHE A 204 -1.40 -11.87 -27.76
N ASN A 205 -2.71 -11.84 -27.99
CA ASN A 205 -3.65 -12.90 -27.64
C ASN A 205 -3.53 -13.35 -26.16
N CYS A 206 -3.44 -12.38 -25.24
CA CYS A 206 -3.31 -12.64 -23.81
C CYS A 206 -4.06 -11.58 -22.99
N PRO A 207 -4.42 -11.87 -21.73
CA PRO A 207 -5.00 -10.90 -20.82
C PRO A 207 -4.03 -9.73 -20.55
N THR A 208 -4.57 -8.56 -20.25
CA THR A 208 -3.79 -7.48 -19.64
C THR A 208 -3.59 -7.75 -18.15
N TYR A 209 -2.67 -7.03 -17.49
CA TYR A 209 -2.53 -7.14 -16.04
C TYR A 209 -3.80 -6.73 -15.30
N ALA A 210 -4.58 -5.74 -15.81
CA ALA A 210 -5.91 -5.42 -15.30
C ALA A 210 -6.88 -6.60 -15.44
N GLY A 211 -6.86 -7.31 -16.57
CA GLY A 211 -7.66 -8.52 -16.79
C GLY A 211 -7.32 -9.63 -15.80
N ILE A 212 -6.02 -9.86 -15.57
CA ILE A 212 -5.54 -10.83 -14.57
C ILE A 212 -5.96 -10.43 -13.15
N LEU A 213 -5.77 -9.17 -12.77
CA LEU A 213 -6.16 -8.70 -11.44
C LEU A 213 -7.67 -8.80 -11.20
N LEU A 214 -8.49 -8.48 -12.22
CA LEU A 214 -9.94 -8.50 -12.08
C LEU A 214 -10.54 -9.90 -12.09
N LEU A 215 -10.06 -10.79 -12.98
CA LEU A 215 -10.74 -12.02 -13.38
C LEU A 215 -9.85 -13.27 -13.27
N GLY A 216 -8.57 -13.11 -12.93
CA GLY A 216 -7.67 -14.26 -12.85
C GLY A 216 -8.10 -15.26 -11.78
N TYR A 217 -7.93 -16.56 -12.03
CA TYR A 217 -8.11 -17.59 -10.99
C TYR A 217 -7.04 -17.49 -9.90
N ASP A 218 -5.80 -17.13 -10.26
CA ASP A 218 -4.70 -16.88 -9.35
C ASP A 218 -3.87 -15.66 -9.81
N PRO A 219 -4.33 -14.43 -9.54
CA PRO A 219 -3.60 -13.22 -9.90
C PRO A 219 -2.22 -13.12 -9.23
N GLN A 220 -2.07 -13.71 -8.04
CA GLN A 220 -0.84 -13.66 -7.27
C GLN A 220 0.28 -14.51 -7.87
N TYR A 221 -0.04 -15.47 -8.75
CA TYR A 221 0.98 -16.18 -9.55
C TYR A 221 1.72 -15.20 -10.48
N PHE A 222 0.99 -14.30 -11.13
CA PHE A 222 1.54 -13.30 -12.06
C PHE A 222 2.03 -12.03 -11.36
N ILE A 223 1.41 -11.65 -10.25
CA ILE A 223 1.68 -10.45 -9.48
C ILE A 223 1.73 -10.82 -7.98
N PRO A 224 2.84 -11.37 -7.48
CA PRO A 224 2.92 -12.00 -6.15
C PRO A 224 2.50 -11.10 -4.98
N GLY A 225 2.71 -9.78 -5.11
CA GLY A 225 2.32 -8.80 -4.08
C GLY A 225 0.87 -8.28 -4.20
N ALA A 226 0.05 -8.78 -5.14
CA ALA A 226 -1.31 -8.28 -5.38
C ALA A 226 -2.32 -8.82 -4.36
N TYR A 227 -2.09 -8.54 -3.06
CA TYR A 227 -3.01 -8.90 -1.98
C TYR A 227 -2.91 -7.88 -0.84
N ILE A 228 -3.83 -7.95 0.12
CA ILE A 228 -3.80 -7.14 1.34
C ILE A 228 -3.50 -8.07 2.52
N GLN A 229 -2.50 -7.71 3.32
CA GLN A 229 -2.17 -8.39 4.56
C GLN A 229 -2.66 -7.55 5.74
N TYR A 230 -3.64 -8.06 6.45
CA TYR A 230 -4.09 -7.50 7.71
C TYR A 230 -3.41 -8.20 8.88
N VAL A 231 -2.96 -7.41 9.87
CA VAL A 231 -2.43 -7.93 11.14
C VAL A 231 -2.90 -7.03 12.28
N LYS A 232 -3.50 -7.63 13.31
CA LYS A 232 -3.87 -6.96 14.56
C LYS A 232 -2.87 -7.29 15.67
N PHE A 233 -2.31 -6.25 16.26
CA PHE A 233 -1.35 -6.33 17.36
C PHE A 233 -2.03 -6.00 18.70
N ALA A 234 -1.61 -6.66 19.80
CA ALA A 234 -2.14 -6.43 21.14
C ALA A 234 -1.75 -5.06 21.72
N GLY A 235 -0.68 -4.44 21.22
CA GLY A 235 -0.16 -3.17 21.72
C GLY A 235 0.11 -2.18 20.61
N THR A 236 0.95 -1.19 20.89
CA THR A 236 1.26 -0.06 19.99
C THR A 236 2.43 -0.31 19.05
N THR A 237 3.09 -1.47 19.12
CA THR A 237 4.25 -1.82 18.30
C THR A 237 4.13 -3.20 17.69
N ARG A 238 4.86 -3.46 16.59
CA ARG A 238 4.93 -4.77 15.91
C ARG A 238 5.60 -5.86 16.75
N ALA A 239 6.30 -5.49 17.83
CA ALA A 239 6.93 -6.45 18.74
C ALA A 239 5.94 -7.10 19.71
N THR A 240 4.69 -6.58 19.79
CA THR A 240 3.67 -7.13 20.66
C THR A 240 3.00 -8.35 20.04
N LYS A 241 2.27 -9.11 20.85
CA LYS A 241 1.57 -10.33 20.41
C LYS A 241 0.63 -10.02 19.23
N VAL A 242 0.67 -10.85 18.20
CA VAL A 242 -0.31 -10.84 17.11
C VAL A 242 -1.60 -11.47 17.63
N LEU A 243 -2.71 -10.74 17.54
CA LEU A 243 -4.05 -11.19 17.92
C LEU A 243 -4.80 -11.83 16.77
N LYS A 244 -4.64 -11.27 15.55
CA LYS A 244 -5.31 -11.74 14.35
C LYS A 244 -4.45 -11.45 13.13
N GLU A 245 -4.43 -12.36 12.15
CA GLU A 245 -3.86 -12.15 10.82
C GLU A 245 -4.88 -12.62 9.78
N ASN A 246 -5.03 -11.85 8.69
CA ASN A 246 -5.80 -12.26 7.53
C ASN A 246 -5.08 -11.81 6.24
N ARG A 247 -5.32 -12.55 5.14
CA ARG A 247 -4.78 -12.25 3.81
C ARG A 247 -5.89 -12.26 2.79
N PHE A 248 -6.26 -11.08 2.32
CA PHE A 248 -7.25 -10.92 1.25
C PHE A 248 -6.56 -11.16 -0.09
N LYS A 249 -6.82 -12.31 -0.70
CA LYS A 249 -6.20 -12.80 -1.95
C LYS A 249 -7.25 -13.08 -3.01
N GLY A 250 -6.78 -13.51 -4.19
CA GLY A 250 -7.61 -13.83 -5.34
C GLY A 250 -7.80 -12.62 -6.26
N ASN A 251 -8.81 -12.69 -7.12
CA ASN A 251 -9.13 -11.57 -8.02
C ASN A 251 -9.78 -10.40 -7.28
N LEU A 252 -9.75 -9.22 -7.89
CA LEU A 252 -10.26 -7.99 -7.27
C LEU A 252 -11.72 -8.11 -6.83
N ILE A 253 -12.59 -8.80 -7.60
CA ILE A 253 -14.00 -8.95 -7.26
C ILE A 253 -14.16 -9.69 -5.93
N SER A 254 -13.47 -10.83 -5.79
CA SER A 254 -13.53 -11.64 -4.57
C SER A 254 -12.85 -10.94 -3.39
N MET A 255 -11.66 -10.38 -3.63
CA MET A 255 -10.88 -9.67 -2.62
C MET A 255 -11.62 -8.46 -2.06
N LEU A 256 -12.25 -7.64 -2.92
CA LEU A 256 -12.97 -6.45 -2.49
C LEU A 256 -14.26 -6.79 -1.74
N LYS A 257 -15.00 -7.83 -2.14
CA LYS A 257 -16.18 -8.32 -1.40
C LYS A 257 -15.79 -8.79 0.02
N GLU A 258 -14.71 -9.55 0.14
CA GLU A 258 -14.21 -10.02 1.44
C GLU A 258 -13.72 -8.87 2.32
N LEU A 259 -12.98 -7.91 1.73
CA LEU A 259 -12.49 -6.72 2.42
C LEU A 259 -13.63 -5.82 2.90
N GLU A 260 -14.67 -5.62 2.10
CA GLU A 260 -15.87 -4.85 2.46
C GLU A 260 -16.54 -5.43 3.71
N TYR A 261 -16.80 -6.74 3.69
CA TYR A 261 -17.36 -7.44 4.83
C TYR A 261 -16.46 -7.30 6.07
N PHE A 262 -15.15 -7.50 5.90
CA PHE A 262 -14.19 -7.40 6.98
C PHE A 262 -14.15 -5.99 7.61
N ILE A 263 -14.10 -4.93 6.82
CA ILE A 263 -14.06 -3.56 7.32
C ILE A 263 -15.33 -3.28 8.14
N LYS A 264 -16.49 -3.64 7.61
CA LYS A 264 -17.77 -3.37 8.25
C LYS A 264 -17.97 -4.12 9.58
N TYR A 265 -17.54 -5.37 9.67
CA TYR A 265 -17.86 -6.23 10.81
C TYR A 265 -16.69 -6.52 11.76
N SER A 266 -15.44 -6.27 11.33
CA SER A 266 -14.26 -6.59 12.15
C SER A 266 -13.47 -5.35 12.56
N ILE A 267 -13.53 -4.25 11.80
CA ILE A 267 -12.80 -3.02 12.12
C ILE A 267 -13.66 -2.06 12.94
N GLU A 268 -14.91 -1.85 12.53
CA GLU A 268 -15.82 -0.98 13.29
C GLU A 268 -16.22 -1.66 14.60
N ASN A 269 -15.87 -1.05 15.73
CA ASN A 269 -16.28 -1.48 17.04
C ASN A 269 -17.22 -0.42 17.66
N LYS A 270 -18.46 -0.82 17.96
CA LYS A 270 -19.47 0.05 18.57
C LYS A 270 -19.55 -0.25 20.07
N ARG A 271 -19.37 0.79 20.87
CA ARG A 271 -19.51 0.70 22.34
C ARG A 271 -20.57 1.69 22.80
N PRO A 272 -21.44 1.33 23.75
CA PRO A 272 -22.35 2.29 24.37
C PRO A 272 -21.54 3.32 25.18
N GLU A 273 -21.81 4.61 24.97
CA GLU A 273 -21.28 5.73 25.77
C GLU A 273 -22.44 6.47 26.41
N PHE A 274 -22.39 6.67 27.72
CA PHE A 274 -23.42 7.44 28.40
C PHE A 274 -23.26 8.93 28.09
N VAL A 275 -24.22 9.48 27.34
CA VAL A 275 -24.30 10.93 27.04
C VAL A 275 -25.12 11.67 28.08
N SER A 276 -25.87 10.91 28.92
CA SER A 276 -26.56 11.42 30.10
C SER A 276 -26.80 10.26 31.07
N VAL A 277 -27.35 10.56 32.30
CA VAL A 277 -27.66 9.56 33.33
C VAL A 277 -28.59 8.45 32.80
N LEU A 278 -29.40 8.72 31.78
CA LEU A 278 -30.41 7.79 31.27
C LEU A 278 -30.27 7.51 29.76
N ARG A 279 -29.29 8.08 29.09
CA ARG A 279 -29.16 7.97 27.64
C ARG A 279 -27.79 7.53 27.23
N GLU A 280 -27.73 6.49 26.41
CA GLU A 280 -26.52 5.96 25.78
C GLU A 280 -26.57 6.26 24.27
N GLU A 281 -25.40 6.53 23.68
CA GLU A 281 -25.20 6.61 22.23
C GLU A 281 -24.05 5.67 21.83
N PRO A 282 -24.13 5.03 20.65
CA PRO A 282 -23.07 4.17 20.18
C PRO A 282 -21.84 5.01 19.81
N ARG A 283 -20.71 4.72 20.42
CA ARG A 283 -19.43 5.28 20.04
C ARG A 283 -18.68 4.32 19.15
N ILE A 284 -18.08 4.86 18.09
CA ILE A 284 -17.36 4.10 17.07
C ILE A 284 -15.88 4.45 17.18
N ASN A 285 -15.01 3.42 17.19
CA ASN A 285 -13.54 3.60 17.20
C ASN A 285 -13.00 4.17 15.87
N TYR A 286 -13.53 3.69 14.74
CA TYR A 286 -13.21 4.14 13.40
C TYR A 286 -14.49 4.15 12.55
N PRO A 287 -14.82 5.24 11.84
CA PRO A 287 -15.90 5.21 10.85
C PRO A 287 -15.49 4.30 9.69
N TRP A 288 -16.29 3.26 9.45
CA TRP A 288 -15.96 2.25 8.43
C TRP A 288 -15.84 2.84 7.03
N GLU A 289 -16.59 3.90 6.73
CA GLU A 289 -16.55 4.62 5.46
C GLU A 289 -15.17 5.24 5.20
N ALA A 290 -14.56 5.83 6.23
CA ALA A 290 -13.21 6.41 6.11
C ALA A 290 -12.16 5.31 5.87
N ILE A 291 -12.23 4.21 6.62
CA ILE A 291 -11.29 3.08 6.45
C ILE A 291 -11.47 2.41 5.10
N ARG A 292 -12.73 2.26 4.63
CA ARG A 292 -13.04 1.74 3.29
C ARG A 292 -12.40 2.61 2.21
N GLU A 293 -12.57 3.93 2.29
CA GLU A 293 -12.02 4.87 1.29
C GLU A 293 -10.50 4.77 1.22
N LEU A 294 -9.82 4.74 2.36
CA LEU A 294 -8.36 4.57 2.42
C LEU A 294 -7.90 3.22 1.86
N ALA A 295 -8.64 2.15 2.13
CA ALA A 295 -8.32 0.82 1.60
C ALA A 295 -8.55 0.74 0.08
N MET A 296 -9.62 1.35 -0.44
CA MET A 296 -9.88 1.43 -1.89
C MET A 296 -8.79 2.23 -2.61
N ASN A 297 -8.39 3.37 -2.05
CA ASN A 297 -7.29 4.18 -2.57
C ASN A 297 -5.97 3.38 -2.58
N ALA A 298 -5.70 2.59 -1.54
CA ALA A 298 -4.53 1.74 -1.50
C ALA A 298 -4.53 0.72 -2.65
N VAL A 299 -5.65 0.05 -2.94
CA VAL A 299 -5.78 -0.89 -4.07
C VAL A 299 -5.60 -0.18 -5.41
N MET A 300 -6.24 0.97 -5.60
CA MET A 300 -6.25 1.71 -6.86
C MET A 300 -4.87 2.29 -7.20
N HIS A 301 -4.15 2.80 -6.20
CA HIS A 301 -2.86 3.47 -6.38
C HIS A 301 -1.63 2.61 -6.11
N ARG A 302 -1.81 1.32 -5.75
CA ARG A 302 -0.69 0.41 -5.51
C ARG A 302 0.24 0.32 -6.72
N ALA A 303 1.56 0.33 -6.47
CA ALA A 303 2.56 -0.02 -7.49
C ALA A 303 2.58 -1.55 -7.69
N TYR A 304 1.88 -2.04 -8.72
CA TYR A 304 1.84 -3.46 -9.06
C TYR A 304 3.09 -3.91 -9.82
N ASN A 305 3.83 -2.99 -10.41
CA ASN A 305 5.01 -3.28 -11.23
C ASN A 305 6.22 -3.59 -10.35
N GLY A 306 6.71 -4.83 -10.41
CA GLY A 306 8.00 -5.23 -9.82
C GLY A 306 8.08 -5.16 -8.28
N ASN A 307 6.97 -4.97 -7.59
CA ASN A 307 6.92 -4.94 -6.13
C ASN A 307 6.12 -6.11 -5.57
N ASN A 308 6.81 -7.02 -4.88
CA ASN A 308 6.22 -8.20 -4.29
C ASN A 308 5.66 -7.96 -2.86
N SER A 309 5.82 -6.75 -2.30
CA SER A 309 5.25 -6.41 -1.00
C SER A 309 3.74 -6.21 -1.12
N PRO A 310 2.91 -6.80 -0.22
CA PRO A 310 1.48 -6.55 -0.20
C PRO A 310 1.15 -5.14 0.30
N ILE A 311 -0.11 -4.74 0.16
CA ILE A 311 -0.68 -3.67 0.98
C ILE A 311 -0.73 -4.19 2.40
N LYS A 312 -0.09 -3.47 3.35
CA LYS A 312 -0.10 -3.83 4.76
C LYS A 312 -1.16 -3.01 5.47
N PHE A 313 -2.08 -3.69 6.09
CA PHE A 313 -3.14 -3.11 6.89
C PHE A 313 -2.91 -3.55 8.34
N TYR A 314 -2.29 -2.70 9.15
CA TYR A 314 -1.93 -3.03 10.52
C TYR A 314 -2.83 -2.29 11.50
N GLU A 315 -3.47 -3.04 12.39
CA GLU A 315 -4.27 -2.50 13.50
C GLU A 315 -3.50 -2.67 14.80
N TYR A 316 -3.23 -1.56 15.45
CA TYR A 316 -2.65 -1.49 16.78
C TYR A 316 -3.74 -1.15 17.82
N SER A 317 -3.41 -1.20 19.10
CA SER A 317 -4.35 -0.82 20.16
C SER A 317 -4.80 0.64 20.08
N ASP A 318 -3.99 1.51 19.48
CA ASP A 318 -4.17 2.97 19.44
C ASP A 318 -4.42 3.53 18.03
N ARG A 319 -4.21 2.76 16.96
CA ARG A 319 -4.32 3.24 15.57
C ARG A 319 -4.41 2.12 14.54
N ILE A 320 -4.79 2.51 13.33
CA ILE A 320 -4.63 1.73 12.10
C ILE A 320 -3.54 2.37 11.25
N GLU A 321 -2.67 1.55 10.65
CA GLU A 321 -1.70 1.95 9.63
C GLU A 321 -2.00 1.19 8.33
N ILE A 322 -2.14 1.92 7.21
CA ILE A 322 -2.18 1.33 5.87
C ILE A 322 -0.91 1.75 5.14
N ASP A 323 -0.08 0.76 4.80
CA ASP A 323 1.24 0.94 4.17
C ASP A 323 1.15 0.35 2.76
N ASN A 324 1.13 1.23 1.75
CA ASN A 324 0.89 0.90 0.35
C ASN A 324 2.17 1.01 -0.47
N PRO A 325 2.59 -0.06 -1.18
CA PRO A 325 3.69 0.00 -2.13
C PRO A 325 3.45 1.04 -3.24
N GLY A 326 4.41 1.93 -3.43
CA GLY A 326 4.33 3.08 -4.33
C GLY A 326 4.00 4.37 -3.58
N ASN A 327 4.54 5.49 -4.05
CA ASN A 327 4.30 6.81 -3.46
C ASN A 327 3.35 7.63 -4.34
N LEU A 328 3.31 8.94 -4.19
CA LEU A 328 2.58 9.86 -5.07
C LEU A 328 2.95 9.62 -6.54
N TYR A 329 1.99 9.80 -7.45
CA TYR A 329 2.15 9.44 -8.85
C TYR A 329 1.74 10.56 -9.79
N GLY A 330 2.40 10.64 -10.94
CA GLY A 330 2.04 11.54 -12.03
C GLY A 330 2.18 13.01 -11.66
N LYS A 331 1.08 13.74 -11.70
CA LYS A 331 1.02 15.17 -11.37
C LYS A 331 1.00 15.44 -9.87
N VAL A 332 0.66 14.44 -9.06
CA VAL A 332 0.53 14.57 -7.61
C VAL A 332 1.91 14.62 -6.96
N ASN A 333 2.14 15.60 -6.11
CA ASN A 333 3.37 15.78 -5.34
C ASN A 333 3.04 16.27 -3.91
N LEU A 334 4.07 16.48 -3.08
CA LEU A 334 3.91 16.87 -1.67
C LEU A 334 3.24 18.25 -1.47
N GLU A 335 3.23 19.11 -2.50
CA GLU A 335 2.71 20.48 -2.39
C GLU A 335 1.24 20.57 -2.78
N ASN A 336 0.79 19.69 -3.68
CA ASN A 336 -0.59 19.70 -4.20
C ASN A 336 -1.44 18.52 -3.71
N PHE A 337 -0.87 17.60 -2.93
CA PHE A 337 -1.65 16.56 -2.25
C PHE A 337 -2.40 17.16 -1.05
N PRO A 338 -3.70 16.87 -0.85
CA PRO A 338 -4.53 15.89 -1.55
C PRO A 338 -5.41 16.49 -2.68
N ASP A 339 -5.22 17.73 -3.08
CA ASP A 339 -6.14 18.45 -3.97
C ASP A 339 -6.00 18.04 -5.44
N GLU A 340 -4.81 17.60 -5.87
CA GLU A 340 -4.58 17.10 -7.22
C GLU A 340 -4.72 15.58 -7.28
N THR A 341 -5.19 15.06 -8.41
CA THR A 341 -5.40 13.62 -8.60
C THR A 341 -4.76 13.12 -9.90
N ASP A 342 -4.13 11.94 -9.83
CA ASP A 342 -3.65 11.20 -10.99
C ASP A 342 -3.69 9.69 -10.69
N TYR A 343 -3.88 8.86 -11.72
CA TYR A 343 -4.08 7.43 -11.54
C TYR A 343 -2.88 6.61 -12.03
N ARG A 344 -2.20 5.91 -11.11
CA ARG A 344 -1.15 4.94 -11.44
C ARG A 344 -1.69 3.78 -12.27
N ASN A 345 -2.91 3.32 -11.93
CA ASN A 345 -3.58 2.18 -12.55
C ASN A 345 -4.96 2.61 -13.09
N PRO A 346 -5.03 3.32 -14.23
CA PRO A 346 -6.28 3.89 -14.74
C PRO A 346 -7.32 2.82 -15.12
N ASN A 347 -6.90 1.63 -15.56
CA ASN A 347 -7.85 0.56 -15.86
C ASN A 347 -8.44 -0.05 -14.59
N ILE A 348 -7.63 -0.18 -13.51
CA ILE A 348 -8.13 -0.61 -12.19
C ILE A 348 -9.09 0.45 -11.63
N ALA A 349 -8.78 1.73 -11.77
CA ALA A 349 -9.68 2.82 -11.34
C ALA A 349 -11.02 2.74 -12.08
N GLU A 350 -11.02 2.51 -13.39
CA GLU A 350 -12.24 2.31 -14.19
C GLU A 350 -13.02 1.05 -13.77
N ILE A 351 -12.31 -0.04 -13.49
CA ILE A 351 -12.90 -1.28 -12.98
C ILE A 351 -13.62 -1.03 -11.65
N MET A 352 -12.95 -0.38 -10.70
CA MET A 352 -13.51 -0.10 -9.38
C MET A 352 -14.70 0.85 -9.44
N LEU A 353 -14.68 1.81 -10.38
CA LEU A 353 -15.83 2.67 -10.67
C LEU A 353 -17.02 1.85 -11.18
N ASN A 354 -16.81 1.00 -12.20
CA ASN A 354 -17.86 0.16 -12.79
C ASN A 354 -18.46 -0.81 -11.76
N LEU A 355 -17.66 -1.31 -10.84
CA LEU A 355 -18.08 -2.17 -9.73
C LEU A 355 -18.80 -1.39 -8.61
N GLY A 356 -18.74 -0.03 -8.60
CA GLY A 356 -19.36 0.82 -7.61
C GLY A 356 -18.56 1.01 -6.32
N TYR A 357 -17.26 0.67 -6.33
CA TYR A 357 -16.42 0.82 -5.16
C TYR A 357 -15.84 2.23 -4.97
N VAL A 358 -15.70 3.01 -6.03
CA VAL A 358 -15.15 4.36 -6.01
C VAL A 358 -15.99 5.33 -6.83
N ASN A 359 -15.83 6.63 -6.56
CA ASN A 359 -16.44 7.73 -7.32
C ASN A 359 -15.34 8.54 -8.03
N ARG A 360 -15.68 9.23 -9.12
CA ARG A 360 -14.72 10.06 -9.89
C ARG A 360 -14.57 11.49 -9.37
N PHE A 361 -15.04 11.80 -8.18
CA PHE A 361 -15.10 13.20 -7.73
C PHE A 361 -13.79 13.74 -7.17
N GLY A 362 -12.74 12.90 -7.04
CA GLY A 362 -11.43 13.33 -6.52
C GLY A 362 -11.44 13.80 -5.06
N SER A 363 -12.53 13.58 -4.32
CA SER A 363 -12.72 14.08 -2.95
C SER A 363 -12.45 13.03 -1.86
N GLY A 364 -11.91 11.85 -2.22
CA GLY A 364 -11.79 10.71 -1.31
C GLY A 364 -11.04 11.03 -0.02
N VAL A 365 -9.85 11.66 -0.12
CA VAL A 365 -9.05 12.02 1.06
C VAL A 365 -9.72 13.09 1.90
N ASN A 366 -10.34 14.10 1.27
CA ASN A 366 -11.07 15.15 1.98
C ASN A 366 -12.31 14.58 2.69
N THR A 367 -13.01 13.64 2.05
CA THR A 367 -14.13 12.89 2.66
C THR A 367 -13.67 12.11 3.88
N VAL A 368 -12.51 11.44 3.83
CA VAL A 368 -11.93 10.75 4.98
C VAL A 368 -11.71 11.70 6.15
N SER A 369 -11.13 12.88 5.90
CA SER A 369 -10.88 13.87 6.94
C SER A 369 -12.18 14.33 7.61
N THR A 370 -13.23 14.62 6.83
CA THR A 370 -14.54 15.00 7.36
C THR A 370 -15.17 13.89 8.20
N LEU A 371 -15.16 12.64 7.71
CA LEU A 371 -15.73 11.50 8.44
C LEU A 371 -15.01 11.21 9.77
N LEU A 372 -13.69 11.36 9.78
CA LEU A 372 -12.88 11.21 10.99
C LEU A 372 -13.19 12.32 12.00
N GLU A 373 -13.29 13.56 11.56
CA GLU A 373 -13.61 14.71 12.41
C GLU A 373 -15.02 14.57 13.02
N GLU A 374 -16.02 14.23 12.20
CA GLU A 374 -17.39 13.97 12.65
C GLU A 374 -17.47 12.86 13.71
N ASN A 375 -16.64 11.83 13.60
CA ASN A 375 -16.55 10.75 14.59
C ASN A 375 -15.71 11.11 15.82
N GLY A 376 -15.02 12.25 15.84
CA GLY A 376 -14.13 12.67 16.92
C GLY A 376 -12.75 12.01 16.90
N ASN A 377 -12.33 11.43 15.77
CA ASN A 377 -10.96 11.03 15.53
C ASN A 377 -10.11 12.27 15.19
N THR A 378 -8.78 12.17 15.34
CA THR A 378 -7.88 13.16 14.72
C THR A 378 -7.84 12.96 13.21
N PRO A 379 -7.51 13.99 12.43
CA PRO A 379 -7.26 13.85 11.00
C PRO A 379 -6.26 12.73 10.71
N ALA A 380 -6.43 12.08 9.57
CA ALA A 380 -5.47 11.06 9.12
C ALA A 380 -4.09 11.68 8.87
N GLU A 381 -3.04 11.01 9.32
CA GLU A 381 -1.66 11.41 9.08
C GLU A 381 -1.12 10.69 7.83
N PHE A 382 -0.65 11.45 6.84
CA PHE A 382 -0.06 10.91 5.61
C PHE A 382 1.46 11.03 5.67
N LEU A 383 2.15 9.89 5.74
CA LEU A 383 3.60 9.79 5.82
C LEU A 383 4.17 9.52 4.42
N LEU A 384 4.58 10.58 3.74
CA LEU A 384 4.99 10.61 2.33
C LEU A 384 6.51 10.80 2.14
N GLY A 385 7.28 10.71 3.21
CA GLY A 385 8.73 10.96 3.19
C GLY A 385 9.57 9.84 2.53
N ASP A 386 9.02 8.64 2.42
CA ASP A 386 9.65 7.51 1.75
C ASP A 386 9.20 7.46 0.28
N TYR A 387 10.16 7.37 -0.66
CA TYR A 387 9.86 7.32 -2.10
C TYR A 387 9.18 6.02 -2.54
N THR A 388 9.26 4.99 -1.73
CA THR A 388 8.84 3.63 -2.08
C THR A 388 7.45 3.29 -1.57
N THR A 389 6.96 4.00 -0.54
CA THR A 389 5.72 3.68 0.13
C THR A 389 4.88 4.91 0.44
N PHE A 390 3.57 4.73 0.36
CA PHE A 390 2.56 5.69 0.83
C PHE A 390 1.94 5.11 2.10
N LYS A 391 2.14 5.79 3.23
CA LYS A 391 1.58 5.33 4.50
C LYS A 391 0.55 6.32 5.02
N VAL A 392 -0.58 5.81 5.47
CA VAL A 392 -1.59 6.56 6.20
C VAL A 392 -1.80 5.97 7.60
N VAL A 393 -1.95 6.85 8.59
CA VAL A 393 -2.19 6.51 9.99
C VAL A 393 -3.51 7.14 10.44
N VAL A 394 -4.40 6.33 10.99
CA VAL A 394 -5.67 6.76 11.58
C VAL A 394 -5.67 6.39 13.05
N LYS A 395 -5.71 7.39 13.94
CA LYS A 395 -5.75 7.16 15.39
C LYS A 395 -7.13 6.73 15.85
N ASN A 396 -7.17 5.85 16.83
CA ASN A 396 -8.40 5.38 17.44
C ASN A 396 -9.08 6.49 18.27
N ALA A 397 -10.36 6.79 18.02
CA ALA A 397 -11.12 7.80 18.74
C ALA A 397 -11.17 7.53 20.25
N ASP A 398 -11.11 6.26 20.67
CA ASP A 398 -11.17 5.86 22.07
C ASP A 398 -9.93 6.25 22.88
N VAL A 399 -8.75 6.28 22.24
CA VAL A 399 -7.48 6.61 22.90
C VAL A 399 -7.30 8.11 23.06
N ILE A 400 -7.87 8.89 22.15
CA ILE A 400 -7.72 10.36 22.14
C ILE A 400 -8.37 11.01 23.36
N LYS A 401 -9.58 10.57 23.76
CA LYS A 401 -10.26 11.12 24.95
C LYS A 401 -9.59 10.71 26.26
N ASN A 402 -9.06 9.49 26.35
CA ASN A 402 -8.37 9.03 27.55
C ASN A 402 -7.05 9.77 27.82
N GLY A 403 -6.47 10.41 26.80
CA GLY A 403 -5.28 11.28 26.91
C GLY A 403 -5.60 12.73 27.31
N ALA A 404 -6.83 13.20 27.06
CA ALA A 404 -7.27 14.56 27.37
C ALA A 404 -7.79 14.72 28.83
N ASP A 405 -8.29 13.64 29.42
CA ASP A 405 -8.91 13.63 30.77
C ASP A 405 -7.96 13.16 31.89
N GLY A 406 -6.66 13.18 31.72
CA GLY A 406 -5.65 13.05 32.80
C GLY A 406 -5.88 12.01 33.91
N THR A 407 -6.80 11.07 33.74
CA THR A 407 -7.09 10.00 34.69
C THR A 407 -6.80 8.65 34.05
N ASN A 408 -5.67 8.06 34.46
CA ASN A 408 -5.35 6.67 34.22
C ASN A 408 -6.42 5.76 34.83
N VAL A 409 -7.37 5.29 34.04
CA VAL A 409 -8.18 4.12 34.43
C VAL A 409 -7.44 2.88 33.90
N VAL A 410 -6.63 2.30 34.77
CA VAL A 410 -6.15 0.94 34.66
C VAL A 410 -7.37 0.03 34.83
N THR A 411 -7.82 -0.60 33.74
CA THR A 411 -8.75 -1.74 33.86
C THR A 411 -7.97 -2.94 34.40
N ASN A 412 -8.09 -3.16 35.69
CA ASN A 412 -7.67 -4.40 36.31
C ASN A 412 -8.66 -5.51 35.93
N GLY A 413 -8.16 -6.59 35.38
CA GLY A 413 -8.75 -7.92 35.50
C GLY A 413 -7.81 -8.76 36.33
N ASP A 414 -8.22 -9.02 37.57
CA ASP A 414 -7.95 -10.14 38.49
C ASP A 414 -6.57 -10.85 38.39
N GLU A 415 -5.82 -11.08 39.42
CA GLU A 415 -6.03 -11.48 40.82
C GLU A 415 -4.77 -11.30 41.69
N ALA A 416 -5.03 -10.99 42.92
CA ALA A 416 -4.39 -11.32 44.21
C ALA A 416 -2.92 -11.72 44.30
N GLY A 417 -2.20 -11.00 45.17
CA GLY A 417 -1.28 -11.66 46.08
C GLY A 417 0.10 -11.05 46.30
N THR A 418 0.21 -10.19 47.30
CA THR A 418 1.33 -9.96 48.26
C THR A 418 2.60 -9.24 47.79
N ASN A 419 2.74 -8.07 48.40
CA ASN A 419 3.94 -7.32 48.84
C ASN A 419 5.32 -7.97 48.72
N ASN A 420 6.31 -7.25 48.13
CA ASN A 420 7.31 -6.55 48.95
C ASN A 420 8.24 -5.66 48.09
N VAL A 421 8.56 -4.54 48.69
CA VAL A 421 9.53 -3.49 48.37
C VAL A 421 10.95 -4.05 48.38
N ILE A 422 11.86 -3.59 47.55
CA ILE A 422 13.15 -2.94 47.82
C ILE A 422 14.11 -2.98 46.61
N ASP A 423 14.49 -1.82 46.26
CA ASP A 423 15.73 -1.23 45.71
C ASP A 423 16.88 -2.08 45.11
N ASN A 424 17.38 -1.46 44.07
CA ASN A 424 18.79 -1.18 43.75
C ASN A 424 19.68 -2.15 42.95
N CYS A 425 20.09 -1.59 41.83
CA CYS A 425 21.45 -1.45 41.33
C CYS A 425 22.28 -2.65 40.87
N THR A 426 22.71 -2.44 39.64
CA THR A 426 24.06 -2.66 39.08
C THR A 426 24.56 -4.05 38.71
N ASN A 427 24.89 -4.10 37.41
CA ASN A 427 26.13 -4.57 36.79
C ASN A 427 26.47 -6.05 36.61
N GLN A 428 26.88 -6.24 35.36
CA GLN A 428 28.00 -7.11 34.85
C GLN A 428 27.70 -8.58 34.56
N ALA A 429 27.69 -8.83 33.28
CA ALA A 429 28.72 -9.60 32.52
C ALA A 429 29.12 -10.97 33.06
N GLU A 430 29.04 -11.93 32.23
CA GLU A 430 30.01 -12.85 31.70
C GLU A 430 29.47 -14.26 31.41
N ARG A 431 29.64 -14.63 30.14
CA ARG A 431 30.23 -15.86 29.55
C ARG A 431 30.08 -17.20 30.29
N ASN A 432 29.65 -18.18 29.58
CA ASN A 432 30.31 -19.37 29.02
C ASN A 432 29.34 -20.55 28.93
N ASN A 433 29.18 -21.08 27.76
CA ASN A 433 29.90 -22.09 26.98
C ASN A 433 29.57 -23.55 27.30
N SER A 434 29.44 -24.30 26.23
CA SER A 434 29.51 -25.76 26.07
C SER A 434 28.25 -26.56 26.44
N GLY A 435 27.82 -27.51 25.67
CA GLY A 435 28.32 -28.21 24.52
C GLY A 435 27.49 -29.46 24.28
N THR A 436 27.46 -29.88 23.02
CA THR A 436 27.43 -31.29 22.52
C THR A 436 26.33 -32.22 23.05
N THR A 437 25.65 -32.98 22.25
CA THR A 437 25.83 -33.86 21.09
C THR A 437 24.53 -34.53 20.72
N ALA A 438 24.21 -34.60 19.48
CA ALA A 438 24.19 -35.73 18.54
C ALA A 438 23.00 -36.70 18.54
N GLU A 439 22.48 -36.86 17.33
CA GLU A 439 22.03 -38.09 16.63
C GLU A 439 20.65 -38.65 17.04
N GLN A 440 19.77 -39.05 16.19
CA GLN A 440 19.81 -39.66 14.85
C GLN A 440 18.40 -39.73 14.23
N SER A 441 18.36 -39.52 12.93
CA SER A 441 17.64 -40.23 11.88
C SER A 441 16.19 -40.67 12.05
N GLY A 442 15.42 -40.32 11.04
CA GLY A 442 14.15 -41.00 10.71
C GLY A 442 13.43 -40.30 9.56
N THR A 443 13.82 -40.61 8.36
CA THR A 443 13.09 -40.35 7.10
C THR A 443 11.72 -40.98 7.15
N ILE A 444 10.65 -40.22 6.90
CA ILE A 444 9.45 -40.70 6.19
C ILE A 444 8.81 -39.53 5.46
N ASP A 445 8.71 -39.72 4.18
CA ASP A 445 7.97 -39.05 3.14
C ASP A 445 6.50 -38.84 3.51
N GLY A 446 5.95 -37.66 3.24
CA GLY A 446 4.54 -37.40 3.48
C GLY A 446 4.17 -35.97 3.18
N THR A 447 4.04 -35.64 1.90
CA THR A 447 3.37 -34.43 1.40
C THR A 447 2.03 -34.21 2.11
N MET A 448 1.98 -33.25 3.03
CA MET A 448 0.74 -32.62 3.47
C MET A 448 0.83 -31.12 3.24
N ARG A 449 0.04 -30.66 2.29
CA ARG A 449 -0.31 -29.25 2.10
C ARG A 449 -1.01 -28.77 3.37
N ASN A 450 -0.36 -27.87 4.07
CA ASN A 450 -0.93 -27.21 5.24
C ASN A 450 -1.61 -25.91 4.77
N ASP A 451 -2.89 -26.02 4.40
CA ASP A 451 -3.77 -24.86 4.20
C ASP A 451 -4.20 -24.37 5.61
N GLY A 452 -3.38 -23.50 6.19
CA GLY A 452 -3.67 -22.85 7.48
C GLY A 452 -4.76 -21.78 7.32
N TRP A 453 -6.00 -22.16 7.52
CA TRP A 453 -7.13 -21.25 7.71
C TRP A 453 -7.48 -21.20 9.20
N ASN A 454 -7.67 -19.98 9.74
CA ASN A 454 -8.14 -19.78 11.11
C ASN A 454 -9.52 -20.40 11.31
N ASP A 455 -9.60 -21.38 12.21
CA ASP A 455 -10.80 -22.17 12.46
C ASP A 455 -11.94 -21.41 13.19
N ALA A 456 -11.70 -20.29 13.86
CA ALA A 456 -12.70 -19.68 14.73
C ALA A 456 -13.85 -18.96 13.99
N GLU A 457 -13.62 -18.21 12.92
CA GLU A 457 -14.67 -17.48 12.18
C GLU A 457 -15.47 -18.36 11.21
N ARG A 458 -14.89 -19.48 10.80
CA ARG A 458 -15.59 -20.53 10.03
C ARG A 458 -16.49 -21.40 10.90
N TYR A 459 -16.28 -21.39 12.22
CA TYR A 459 -17.10 -22.20 13.14
C TYR A 459 -18.51 -21.64 13.28
N ASP A 460 -18.68 -20.31 13.44
CA ASP A 460 -20.00 -19.69 13.62
C ASP A 460 -20.89 -19.80 12.37
N ASP A 461 -20.34 -19.59 11.16
CA ASP A 461 -21.08 -19.80 9.92
C ASP A 461 -21.38 -21.28 9.64
N ILE A 462 -20.42 -22.15 9.92
CA ILE A 462 -20.60 -23.59 9.74
C ILE A 462 -21.57 -24.14 10.78
N GLU A 463 -21.55 -23.67 12.00
CA GLU A 463 -22.49 -24.04 13.05
C GLU A 463 -23.93 -23.73 12.64
N THR A 464 -24.16 -22.52 12.14
CA THR A 464 -25.49 -22.10 11.66
C THR A 464 -25.98 -22.97 10.50
N ILE A 465 -25.11 -23.24 9.50
CA ILE A 465 -25.48 -24.10 8.37
C ILE A 465 -25.65 -25.56 8.81
N VAL A 466 -24.89 -26.06 9.79
CA VAL A 466 -25.05 -27.38 10.38
C VAL A 466 -26.41 -27.48 11.10
N LEU A 467 -26.81 -26.46 11.85
CA LEU A 467 -28.12 -26.38 12.50
C LEU A 467 -29.25 -26.42 11.47
N ASP A 468 -29.15 -25.68 10.37
CA ASP A 468 -30.15 -25.69 9.30
C ASP A 468 -30.26 -27.05 8.61
N LYS A 469 -29.12 -27.74 8.38
CA LYS A 469 -29.12 -29.11 7.84
C LYS A 469 -29.73 -30.12 8.81
N MET A 470 -29.52 -29.93 10.12
CA MET A 470 -30.14 -30.79 11.15
C MET A 470 -31.63 -30.49 11.33
N LYS A 471 -32.08 -29.23 11.14
CA LYS A 471 -33.51 -28.85 11.09
C LYS A 471 -34.20 -29.53 9.88
N ALA A 472 -33.55 -29.49 8.71
CA ALA A 472 -34.09 -30.07 7.47
C ALA A 472 -34.11 -31.60 7.47
N ASP A 473 -33.07 -32.27 8.01
CA ASP A 473 -33.00 -33.73 8.16
C ASP A 473 -32.60 -34.09 9.60
N LYS A 474 -33.61 -34.38 10.41
CA LYS A 474 -33.43 -34.76 11.82
C LYS A 474 -32.66 -36.07 12.03
N ARG A 475 -32.42 -36.86 10.96
CA ARG A 475 -31.66 -38.12 11.01
C ARG A 475 -30.28 -38.02 10.36
N ILE A 476 -29.86 -36.84 9.94
CA ILE A 476 -28.56 -36.62 9.30
C ILE A 476 -27.41 -37.11 10.18
N SER A 477 -26.52 -37.92 9.60
CA SER A 477 -25.37 -38.47 10.31
C SER A 477 -24.16 -37.53 10.23
N ILE A 478 -23.24 -37.62 11.19
CA ILE A 478 -21.96 -36.89 11.17
C ILE A 478 -21.16 -37.21 9.89
N LYS A 479 -21.27 -38.43 9.36
CA LYS A 479 -20.63 -38.82 8.11
C LYS A 479 -21.23 -38.10 6.89
N GLN A 480 -22.53 -37.85 6.88
CA GLN A 480 -23.18 -37.09 5.80
C GLN A 480 -22.84 -35.61 5.91
N LEU A 481 -22.86 -35.05 7.12
CA LEU A 481 -22.39 -33.67 7.37
C LEU A 481 -20.93 -33.53 6.95
N SER A 482 -20.04 -34.44 7.32
CA SER A 482 -18.63 -34.45 6.91
C SER A 482 -18.46 -34.38 5.37
N LYS A 483 -19.29 -35.15 4.61
CA LYS A 483 -19.29 -35.09 3.14
C LYS A 483 -19.81 -33.77 2.56
N ILE A 484 -20.91 -33.25 3.14
CA ILE A 484 -21.53 -31.97 2.68
C ILE A 484 -20.56 -30.81 2.85
N PHE A 485 -19.83 -30.76 3.96
CA PHE A 485 -18.92 -29.67 4.29
C PHE A 485 -17.46 -29.89 3.86
N GLY A 486 -17.13 -31.02 3.21
CA GLY A 486 -15.76 -31.33 2.82
C GLY A 486 -14.76 -31.43 3.99
N LYS A 487 -15.26 -31.61 5.24
CA LYS A 487 -14.42 -31.67 6.44
C LYS A 487 -14.18 -33.10 6.90
N SER A 488 -13.12 -33.33 7.67
CA SER A 488 -12.88 -34.63 8.28
C SER A 488 -14.01 -35.01 9.25
N LYS A 489 -14.24 -36.30 9.43
CA LYS A 489 -15.26 -36.80 10.38
C LYS A 489 -14.99 -36.31 11.82
N THR A 490 -13.72 -36.22 12.20
CA THR A 490 -13.28 -35.76 13.51
C THR A 490 -13.56 -34.25 13.70
N SER A 491 -13.31 -33.41 12.67
CA SER A 491 -13.61 -31.99 12.71
C SER A 491 -15.11 -31.74 12.79
N MET A 492 -15.93 -32.50 12.05
CA MET A 492 -17.37 -32.38 12.10
C MET A 492 -17.93 -32.86 13.44
N PHE A 493 -17.34 -33.92 14.04
CA PHE A 493 -17.71 -34.38 15.37
C PHE A 493 -17.49 -33.27 16.43
N ARG A 494 -16.35 -32.56 16.37
CA ARG A 494 -16.07 -31.41 17.28
C ARG A 494 -17.12 -30.30 17.16
N ILE A 495 -17.50 -29.92 15.93
CA ILE A 495 -18.52 -28.89 15.70
C ILE A 495 -19.86 -29.30 16.32
N VAL A 496 -20.30 -30.53 16.08
CA VAL A 496 -21.57 -31.05 16.63
C VAL A 496 -21.51 -31.20 18.15
N ASP A 497 -20.34 -31.49 18.70
CA ASP A 497 -20.15 -31.65 20.14
C ASP A 497 -20.16 -30.29 20.88
N ASN A 498 -19.58 -29.25 20.24
CA ASN A 498 -19.71 -27.87 20.69
C ASN A 498 -21.18 -27.41 20.69
N LEU A 499 -21.92 -27.64 19.59
CA LEU A 499 -23.34 -27.32 19.50
C LEU A 499 -24.20 -28.03 20.58
N LYS A 500 -23.80 -29.23 21.02
CA LYS A 500 -24.42 -29.90 22.16
C LYS A 500 -24.06 -29.25 23.48
N ALA A 501 -22.79 -28.91 23.67
CA ALA A 501 -22.29 -28.24 24.86
C ALA A 501 -22.98 -26.88 25.08
N ASP A 502 -23.19 -26.13 23.98
CA ASP A 502 -23.90 -24.85 23.95
C ASP A 502 -25.43 -24.99 24.10
N GLY A 503 -25.92 -26.22 24.16
CA GLY A 503 -27.37 -26.47 24.30
C GLY A 503 -28.20 -26.23 23.04
N LYS A 504 -27.55 -25.93 21.89
CA LYS A 504 -28.21 -25.61 20.60
C LYS A 504 -28.79 -26.85 19.92
N VAL A 505 -28.25 -28.04 20.19
CA VAL A 505 -28.77 -29.31 19.64
C VAL A 505 -28.82 -30.41 20.72
N ARG A 506 -29.81 -31.26 20.63
CA ARG A 506 -29.93 -32.46 21.45
C ARG A 506 -30.18 -33.66 20.59
N ARG A 507 -29.63 -34.80 20.98
CA ARG A 507 -29.86 -36.08 20.27
C ARG A 507 -30.65 -37.02 21.08
N TYR A 508 -31.69 -37.62 20.52
CA TYR A 508 -32.52 -38.65 21.09
C TYR A 508 -32.27 -39.97 20.40
N GLY A 509 -32.02 -41.03 21.19
CA GLY A 509 -31.80 -42.40 20.68
C GLY A 509 -30.33 -42.78 20.44
N SER A 510 -30.09 -43.91 19.77
CA SER A 510 -28.75 -44.47 19.57
C SER A 510 -27.95 -43.72 18.50
N GLU A 511 -26.61 -43.89 18.47
CA GLU A 511 -25.74 -43.30 17.45
C GLU A 511 -26.12 -43.71 16.01
N LYS A 512 -26.75 -44.87 15.81
CA LYS A 512 -27.11 -45.37 14.48
C LYS A 512 -28.51 -44.98 14.01
N SER A 513 -29.45 -44.76 14.94
CA SER A 513 -30.87 -44.52 14.62
C SER A 513 -31.50 -43.32 15.35
N GLY A 514 -30.70 -42.51 16.07
CA GLY A 514 -31.18 -41.38 16.79
C GLY A 514 -31.50 -40.15 15.93
N THR A 515 -32.36 -39.27 16.48
CA THR A 515 -32.81 -38.06 15.83
C THR A 515 -32.24 -36.82 16.53
N TRP A 516 -31.94 -35.77 15.76
CA TRP A 516 -31.54 -34.49 16.28
C TRP A 516 -32.73 -33.58 16.54
N GLU A 517 -32.70 -32.86 17.65
CA GLU A 517 -33.56 -31.74 17.94
C GLU A 517 -32.68 -30.48 18.00
N VAL A 518 -33.02 -29.47 17.23
CA VAL A 518 -32.41 -28.16 17.31
C VAL A 518 -33.21 -27.31 18.27
N ILE A 519 -32.54 -26.77 19.28
CA ILE A 519 -33.12 -25.95 20.35
C ILE A 519 -32.82 -24.51 20.00
N GLU A 520 -33.86 -23.68 19.82
CA GLU A 520 -33.74 -22.24 19.52
C GLU A 520 -33.40 -21.43 20.76
#